data_1580ba565cb2e32571aa1f44c302c9e7
#
_entry.id   1580ba565cb2e32571aa1f44c302c9e7
#
_cell.length_a   1.000
_cell.length_b   1.000
_cell.length_c   1.000
_cell.angle_alpha   90.00
_cell.angle_beta   90.00
_cell.angle_gamma   90.00
#
_symmetry.space_group_name_H-M   'P 1'
#
loop_
_entity.id
_entity.type
_entity.pdbx_description
1 polymer ?
#
loop_
_entity_poly.entity_id
_entity_poly.type
_entity_poly.pdbx_seq_one_letter_code
_entity_poly.pdbx_strand_id
1 'polypeptide(L)'
;MRLKKFNRYKENLTQVDDKIFSYETHVATLDYGNNKSLEEANRAMPCLVQHDWWSVTTQKHINYVANHYGLPIVEIKLEDYK
;
A
#
# COMPACT_ATOMS: atom_id res chain seq x y z
N MET A 1 15.80 -5.56 6.69
CA MET A 1 15.01 -4.63 5.87
C MET A 1 15.24 -4.90 4.39
N ARG A 2 14.18 -5.02 3.63
CA ARG A 2 14.26 -5.33 2.20
C ARG A 2 13.74 -4.17 1.37
N LEU A 3 14.60 -3.65 0.51
CA LEU A 3 14.22 -2.59 -0.42
C LEU A 3 13.91 -3.21 -1.77
N LYS A 4 12.74 -2.88 -2.33
CA LYS A 4 12.33 -3.37 -3.63
C LYS A 4 11.95 -2.19 -4.53
N LYS A 5 12.45 -2.22 -5.77
CA LYS A 5 12.06 -1.27 -6.79
C LYS A 5 11.17 -1.96 -7.82
N PHE A 6 10.19 -1.25 -8.32
CA PHE A 6 9.30 -1.78 -9.35
C PHE A 6 9.85 -1.47 -10.75
N ASN A 7 9.34 -2.18 -11.75
CA ASN A 7 9.78 -1.93 -13.13
C ASN A 7 9.33 -0.56 -13.65
N ARG A 8 8.28 -0.02 -13.07
CA ARG A 8 7.75 1.28 -13.44
C ARG A 8 7.85 2.19 -12.22
N TYR A 9 8.02 3.49 -12.45
CA TYR A 9 8.17 4.50 -11.38
C TYR A 9 9.38 4.23 -10.48
N LYS A 10 10.47 3.73 -11.06
CA LYS A 10 11.64 3.28 -10.29
C LYS A 10 12.22 4.31 -9.35
N GLU A 11 12.17 5.59 -9.71
CA GLU A 11 12.76 6.65 -8.92
C GLU A 11 11.89 7.07 -7.74
N ASN A 12 10.57 6.93 -7.90
CA ASN A 12 9.62 7.51 -6.96
C ASN A 12 8.77 6.49 -6.21
N LEU A 13 8.79 5.24 -6.64
CA LEU A 13 7.98 4.18 -6.04
C LEU A 13 8.89 3.10 -5.47
N THR A 14 8.78 2.86 -4.17
CA THR A 14 9.66 1.94 -3.47
C THR A 14 8.87 1.10 -2.48
N GLN A 15 9.27 -0.14 -2.29
CA GLN A 15 8.72 -0.99 -1.26
C GLN A 15 9.83 -1.35 -0.26
N VAL A 16 9.54 -1.18 1.03
CA VAL A 16 10.42 -1.63 2.11
C VAL A 16 9.59 -2.59 2.96
N ASP A 17 9.95 -3.88 2.92
CA ASP A 17 9.18 -4.96 3.53
C ASP A 17 7.74 -4.94 3.01
N ASP A 18 6.74 -4.62 3.83
CA ASP A 18 5.34 -4.53 3.42
C ASP A 18 4.85 -3.10 3.19
N LYS A 19 5.74 -2.12 3.36
CA LYS A 19 5.38 -0.70 3.25
C LYS A 19 5.68 -0.16 1.87
N ILE A 20 4.73 0.57 1.31
CA ILE A 20 4.87 1.19 -0.01
C ILE A 20 5.10 2.69 0.18
N PHE A 21 6.15 3.18 -0.45
CA PHE A 21 6.51 4.59 -0.39
C PHE A 21 6.38 5.22 -1.78
N SER A 22 5.69 6.35 -1.85
CA SER A 22 5.64 7.19 -3.04
C SER A 22 6.46 8.43 -2.71
N TYR A 23 7.52 8.64 -3.47
CA TYR A 23 8.56 9.61 -3.13
C TYR A 23 9.15 9.19 -1.79
N GLU A 24 8.96 9.92 -0.72
CA GLU A 24 9.46 9.52 0.59
C GLU A 24 8.34 9.31 1.61
N THR A 25 7.10 9.25 1.12
CA THR A 25 5.93 9.16 1.98
C THR A 25 5.40 7.73 2.02
N HIS A 26 5.15 7.22 3.21
CA HIS A 26 4.51 5.91 3.39
C HIS A 26 3.04 6.04 3.03
N VAL A 27 2.67 5.56 1.84
CA VAL A 27 1.34 5.77 1.29
C VAL A 27 0.43 4.56 1.38
N ALA A 28 1.01 3.36 1.49
CA ALA A 28 0.23 2.13 1.52
C ALA A 28 0.99 1.02 2.22
N THR A 29 0.27 -0.03 2.60
CA THR A 29 0.87 -1.21 3.25
C THR A 29 0.22 -2.46 2.68
N LEU A 30 1.04 -3.47 2.37
CA LEU A 30 0.56 -4.78 1.97
C LEU A 30 0.12 -5.52 3.23
N ASP A 31 -1.14 -5.94 3.27
CA ASP A 31 -1.69 -6.64 4.43
C ASP A 31 -2.13 -8.05 4.04
N TYR A 32 -1.59 -9.03 4.73
CA TYR A 32 -1.85 -10.45 4.47
C TYR A 32 -2.64 -11.11 5.59
N GLY A 33 -3.40 -10.31 6.35
CA GLY A 33 -4.25 -10.83 7.40
C GLY A 33 -3.67 -10.73 8.80
N ASN A 34 -2.59 -9.97 8.96
CA ASN A 34 -1.94 -9.79 10.26
C ASN A 34 -2.52 -8.64 11.08
N ASN A 35 -3.39 -7.85 10.48
CA ASN A 35 -3.98 -6.69 11.15
C ASN A 35 -5.41 -6.97 11.56
N LYS A 36 -5.67 -7.00 12.87
CA LYS A 36 -6.99 -7.31 13.40
C LYS A 36 -8.06 -6.30 13.01
N SER A 37 -7.67 -5.04 12.80
CA SER A 37 -8.62 -4.01 12.38
C SER A 37 -9.25 -4.35 11.04
N LEU A 38 -8.48 -4.95 10.13
CA LEU A 38 -9.00 -5.36 8.83
C LEU A 38 -9.95 -6.53 8.97
N GLU A 39 -9.63 -7.50 9.84
CA GLU A 39 -10.51 -8.64 10.09
C GLU A 39 -11.85 -8.18 10.67
N GLU A 40 -11.79 -7.29 11.64
CA GLU A 40 -13.00 -6.74 12.27
C GLU A 40 -13.86 -5.97 11.28
N ALA A 41 -13.21 -5.29 10.33
CA ALA A 41 -13.91 -4.54 9.29
C ALA A 41 -14.42 -5.43 8.16
N ASN A 42 -14.20 -6.74 8.25
CA ASN A 42 -14.62 -7.72 7.26
C ASN A 42 -14.09 -7.39 5.86
N ARG A 43 -12.82 -7.07 5.79
CA ARG A 43 -12.14 -6.70 4.55
C ARG A 43 -11.53 -7.90 3.86
N ALA A 44 -11.35 -7.78 2.54
CA ALA A 44 -10.67 -8.82 1.77
C ALA A 44 -9.22 -8.95 2.20
N MET A 45 -8.74 -10.19 2.29
CA MET A 45 -7.35 -10.49 2.64
C MET A 45 -6.78 -11.47 1.63
N PRO A 46 -5.57 -11.25 1.12
CA PRO A 46 -4.71 -10.08 1.36
C PRO A 46 -5.21 -8.85 0.61
N CYS A 47 -4.75 -7.69 1.01
CA CYS A 47 -5.14 -6.44 0.35
C CYS A 47 -4.02 -5.41 0.44
N LEU A 48 -4.15 -4.34 -0.35
CA LEU A 48 -3.26 -3.18 -0.27
C LEU A 48 -4.02 -2.08 0.47
N VAL A 49 -3.52 -1.71 1.64
CA VAL A 49 -4.15 -0.67 2.46
C VAL A 49 -3.58 0.69 2.06
N GLN A 50 -4.43 1.55 1.50
CA GLN A 50 -4.07 2.92 1.15
C GLN A 50 -4.38 3.82 2.34
N HIS A 51 -3.41 4.62 2.76
CA HIS A 51 -3.53 5.38 4.02
C HIS A 51 -4.12 6.77 3.86
N ASP A 52 -4.10 7.34 2.66
CA ASP A 52 -4.68 8.65 2.41
C ASP A 52 -4.74 8.86 0.90
N TRP A 53 -5.22 10.03 0.50
CA TRP A 53 -5.15 10.47 -0.88
C TRP A 53 -4.25 11.70 -0.95
N TRP A 54 -3.22 11.65 -1.79
CA TRP A 54 -2.26 12.76 -1.90
C TRP A 54 -2.38 13.51 -3.21
N SER A 55 -2.29 12.79 -4.32
CA SER A 55 -2.30 13.37 -5.64
C SER A 55 -2.61 12.31 -6.67
N VAL A 56 -2.91 12.75 -7.90
CA VAL A 56 -3.15 11.83 -9.00
C VAL A 56 -1.93 10.94 -9.24
N THR A 57 -0.72 11.51 -9.16
CA THR A 57 0.51 10.76 -9.37
C THR A 57 0.69 9.68 -8.31
N THR A 58 0.50 10.02 -7.04
CA THR A 58 0.60 9.05 -5.96
C THR A 58 -0.47 7.97 -6.09
N GLN A 59 -1.68 8.34 -6.48
CA GLN A 59 -2.75 7.37 -6.69
C GLN A 59 -2.39 6.39 -7.81
N LYS A 60 -1.74 6.86 -8.87
CA LYS A 60 -1.25 5.98 -9.93
C LYS A 60 -0.23 4.98 -9.40
N HIS A 61 0.65 5.42 -8.48
CA HIS A 61 1.62 4.53 -7.85
C HIS A 61 0.91 3.43 -7.07
N ILE A 62 -0.07 3.79 -6.26
CA ILE A 62 -0.82 2.84 -5.45
C ILE A 62 -1.57 1.85 -6.35
N ASN A 63 -2.24 2.35 -7.39
CA ASN A 63 -2.96 1.50 -8.34
C ASN A 63 -2.02 0.53 -9.04
N TYR A 64 -0.84 1.00 -9.39
CA TYR A 64 0.16 0.14 -10.03
C TYR A 64 0.59 -1.00 -9.12
N VAL A 65 0.83 -0.71 -7.85
CA VAL A 65 1.23 -1.73 -6.87
C VAL A 65 0.11 -2.75 -6.68
N ALA A 66 -1.13 -2.27 -6.56
CA ALA A 66 -2.28 -3.16 -6.42
C ALA A 66 -2.41 -4.11 -7.61
N ASN A 67 -2.24 -3.60 -8.82
CA ASN A 67 -2.26 -4.42 -10.02
C ASN A 67 -1.08 -5.39 -10.08
N HIS A 68 0.08 -4.94 -9.67
CA HIS A 68 1.30 -5.76 -9.67
C HIS A 68 1.13 -7.02 -8.81
N TYR A 69 0.48 -6.87 -7.66
CA TYR A 69 0.24 -7.99 -6.75
C TYR A 69 -1.13 -8.63 -6.92
N GLY A 70 -2.00 -8.05 -7.73
CA GLY A 70 -3.36 -8.55 -7.91
C GLY A 70 -4.22 -8.40 -6.66
N LEU A 71 -4.05 -7.32 -5.93
CA LEU A 71 -4.74 -7.09 -4.65
C LEU A 71 -5.78 -5.99 -4.75
N PRO A 72 -6.88 -6.08 -3.99
CA PRO A 72 -7.82 -4.98 -3.86
C PRO A 72 -7.21 -3.87 -3.01
N ILE A 73 -7.67 -2.64 -3.23
CA ILE A 73 -7.27 -1.48 -2.45
C ILE A 73 -8.32 -1.22 -1.37
N VAL A 74 -7.86 -1.07 -0.13
CA VAL A 74 -8.71 -0.74 1.01
C VAL A 74 -8.17 0.54 1.63
N GLU A 75 -9.04 1.52 1.89
CA GLU A 75 -8.63 2.80 2.44
C GLU A 75 -8.76 2.84 3.95
N ILE A 76 -7.64 2.95 4.66
CA ILE A 76 -7.61 3.09 6.11
C ILE A 76 -6.51 4.08 6.45
N LYS A 77 -6.85 5.16 7.12
CA LYS A 77 -5.87 6.17 7.50
C LYS A 77 -4.78 5.55 8.37
N LEU A 78 -3.54 6.03 8.19
CA LEU A 78 -2.39 5.47 8.88
C LEU A 78 -2.58 5.48 10.41
N GLU A 79 -3.17 6.54 10.94
CA GLU A 79 -3.44 6.66 12.37
C GLU A 79 -4.42 5.61 12.90
N ASP A 80 -5.27 5.08 12.02
CA ASP A 80 -6.25 4.04 12.35
C ASP A 80 -5.77 2.64 12.05
N TYR A 81 -4.64 2.53 11.36
CA TYR A 81 -4.08 1.25 10.93
C TYR A 81 -2.99 0.82 11.92
N LYS A 82 -3.26 -0.22 12.65
CA LYS A 82 -2.33 -0.70 13.67
C LYS A 82 -2.02 -2.16 13.52
#